data_cf297c5645e0365134c4532460a5fff1
#
_entry.id   cf297c5645e0365134c4532460a5fff1
#
_cell.length_a   1.000
_cell.length_b   1.000
_cell.length_c   1.000
_cell.angle_alpha   90.00
_cell.angle_beta   90.00
_cell.angle_gamma   90.00
#
_symmetry.space_group_name_H-M   'P 1'
#
loop_
_entity.id
_entity.type
_entity.pdbx_description
1 polymer ?
#
loop_
_entity_poly.entity_id
_entity_poly.type
_entity_poly.pdbx_seq_one_letter_code
_entity_poly.pdbx_strand_id
1 'polypeptide(L)'
;MTGACAVLSGFKGLAVVVHGSSGCYYYPRSILRAQLYSTYLLESEIVFGTVDRLHEVVSSLEAEGKPVAVVNTCIPALTGEDLANAFEGTNAVFVDSPGFSGNAEAGVKAAYSALDIGTADVSAVNVDGVCGLDLFARGNLHEARRMLSVLGIPVRLSFAADSYSKLKDGAAPFSVSVNPAWDSGVGDSLGSFLFLDIKDTMSALEKRFPDADYAALEEEWKKADEMMFYYADKYLRKYTPPVFAVAGQGSYCRFAEAMLTRYFGSDIAVSLPREEVTDFTEISERISAAQPDLILGSTFEASVYDAAFFGITHPDRSRISMSARAVSGVEGGVMFMEGVLNALMDYQKR
;
A
#
# COMPACT_ATOMS: atom_id res chain seq x y z
N MET A 1 10.15 -9.87 1.71
CA MET A 1 11.08 -8.96 2.38
C MET A 1 10.65 -7.48 2.31
N THR A 2 10.65 -6.80 1.15
CA THR A 2 10.39 -5.35 1.06
C THR A 2 9.02 -4.96 1.60
N GLY A 3 7.98 -5.76 1.34
CA GLY A 3 6.63 -5.55 1.90
C GLY A 3 6.60 -5.65 3.42
N ALA A 4 7.32 -6.63 4.00
CA ALA A 4 7.44 -6.75 5.44
C ALA A 4 8.13 -5.52 6.06
N CYS A 5 9.24 -5.08 5.47
CA CYS A 5 9.91 -3.85 5.90
C CYS A 5 9.00 -2.62 5.80
N ALA A 6 8.18 -2.54 4.75
CA ALA A 6 7.27 -1.41 4.52
C ALA A 6 6.18 -1.28 5.60
N VAL A 7 5.63 -2.39 6.04
CA VAL A 7 4.64 -2.43 7.12
C VAL A 7 5.30 -2.16 8.47
N LEU A 8 6.34 -2.91 8.81
CA LEU A 8 6.97 -2.83 10.11
C LEU A 8 7.57 -1.44 10.38
N SER A 9 8.25 -0.85 9.38
CA SER A 9 8.85 0.48 9.52
C SER A 9 7.81 1.62 9.59
N GLY A 10 6.56 1.35 9.25
CA GLY A 10 5.45 2.28 9.42
C GLY A 10 5.01 2.43 10.89
N PHE A 11 5.27 1.44 11.75
CA PHE A 11 4.99 1.53 13.18
C PHE A 11 6.09 2.31 13.90
N LYS A 12 5.74 3.51 14.36
CA LYS A 12 6.69 4.38 15.08
C LYS A 12 7.19 3.72 16.36
N GLY A 13 8.48 3.79 16.60
CA GLY A 13 9.12 3.22 17.79
C GLY A 13 9.52 1.74 17.66
N LEU A 14 9.18 1.06 16.55
CA LEU A 14 9.65 -0.28 16.25
C LEU A 14 10.97 -0.22 15.48
N ALA A 15 12.00 -0.89 15.97
CA ALA A 15 13.27 -1.06 15.26
C ALA A 15 13.18 -2.24 14.30
N VAL A 16 13.36 -2.01 13.01
CA VAL A 16 13.27 -3.06 11.99
C VAL A 16 14.66 -3.45 11.53
N VAL A 17 15.05 -4.69 11.77
CA VAL A 17 16.33 -5.28 11.42
C VAL A 17 16.19 -6.15 10.18
N VAL A 18 16.87 -5.79 9.11
CA VAL A 18 17.00 -6.63 7.90
C VAL A 18 18.13 -7.61 8.15
N HIS A 19 17.80 -8.89 8.33
CA HIS A 19 18.80 -9.93 8.54
C HIS A 19 19.30 -10.47 7.21
N GLY A 20 20.48 -9.98 6.78
CA GLY A 20 21.04 -10.32 5.48
C GLY A 20 22.24 -9.45 5.11
N SER A 21 22.63 -9.54 3.84
CA SER A 21 23.72 -8.77 3.28
C SER A 21 23.38 -7.28 3.08
N SER A 22 24.39 -6.48 2.77
CA SER A 22 24.24 -5.06 2.48
C SER A 22 23.22 -4.77 1.35
N GLY A 23 23.17 -5.60 0.32
CA GLY A 23 22.21 -5.47 -0.78
C GLY A 23 20.75 -5.59 -0.31
N CYS A 24 20.47 -6.55 0.59
CA CYS A 24 19.14 -6.75 1.18
C CYS A 24 18.68 -5.53 2.00
N TYR A 25 19.62 -4.79 2.60
CA TYR A 25 19.35 -3.58 3.36
C TYR A 25 19.13 -2.35 2.48
N TYR A 26 20.05 -2.11 1.53
CA TYR A 26 20.02 -0.87 0.74
C TYR A 26 18.81 -0.76 -0.18
N TYR A 27 18.32 -1.87 -0.70
CA TYR A 27 17.16 -1.87 -1.60
C TYR A 27 15.88 -1.36 -0.90
N PRO A 28 15.37 -1.97 0.19
CA PRO A 28 14.19 -1.47 0.86
C PRO A 28 14.40 -0.07 1.45
N ARG A 29 15.58 0.23 2.00
CA ARG A 29 15.89 1.56 2.52
C ARG A 29 15.76 2.66 1.46
N SER A 30 16.22 2.42 0.25
CA SER A 30 16.17 3.41 -0.84
C SER A 30 14.74 3.73 -1.28
N ILE A 31 13.85 2.73 -1.24
CA ILE A 31 12.45 2.87 -1.65
C ILE A 31 11.60 3.46 -0.52
N LEU A 32 11.71 2.91 0.69
CA LEU A 32 10.85 3.25 1.81
C LEU A 32 11.22 4.57 2.50
N ARG A 33 12.47 5.02 2.33
CA ARG A 33 13.03 6.19 3.05
C ARG A 33 12.84 6.09 4.57
N ALA A 34 12.74 4.87 5.09
CA ALA A 34 12.57 4.57 6.50
C ALA A 34 13.91 4.29 7.18
N GLN A 35 13.94 4.45 8.51
CA GLN A 35 15.08 4.01 9.30
C GLN A 35 14.99 2.50 9.47
N LEU A 36 15.93 1.79 8.84
CA LEU A 36 16.10 0.36 8.98
C LEU A 36 17.47 0.07 9.59
N TYR A 37 17.59 -1.01 10.30
CA TYR A 37 18.85 -1.60 10.78
C TYR A 37 19.19 -2.85 9.97
N SER A 38 20.39 -3.36 10.06
CA SER A 38 20.79 -4.58 9.37
C SER A 38 21.92 -5.29 10.10
N THR A 39 21.99 -6.59 9.92
CA THR A 39 23.12 -7.39 10.38
C THR A 39 24.36 -7.22 9.50
N TYR A 40 24.21 -6.80 8.24
CA TYR A 40 25.30 -6.67 7.26
C TYR A 40 26.20 -7.92 7.19
N LEU A 41 25.57 -9.09 7.03
CA LEU A 41 26.26 -10.38 7.03
C LEU A 41 27.48 -10.41 6.11
N LEU A 42 28.59 -10.87 6.65
CA LEU A 42 29.85 -11.14 5.94
C LEU A 42 29.88 -12.59 5.46
N GLU A 43 30.76 -12.88 4.48
CA GLU A 43 30.93 -14.23 3.93
C GLU A 43 31.26 -15.28 5.00
N SER A 44 32.10 -14.93 5.99
CA SER A 44 32.42 -15.80 7.11
C SER A 44 31.21 -16.14 7.98
N GLU A 45 30.34 -15.19 8.24
CA GLU A 45 29.13 -15.40 9.03
C GLU A 45 28.13 -16.28 8.26
N ILE A 46 28.06 -16.14 6.93
CA ILE A 46 27.21 -17.00 6.08
C ILE A 46 27.71 -18.46 6.11
N VAL A 47 29.04 -18.67 6.19
CA VAL A 47 29.63 -20.02 6.21
C VAL A 47 29.58 -20.67 7.59
N PHE A 48 29.80 -19.91 8.65
CA PHE A 48 29.94 -20.43 10.02
C PHE A 48 28.69 -20.27 10.90
N GLY A 49 27.66 -19.55 10.41
CA GLY A 49 26.40 -19.28 11.11
C GLY A 49 26.16 -17.80 11.31
N THR A 50 24.89 -17.41 11.20
CA THR A 50 24.46 -16.00 11.23
C THR A 50 23.80 -15.58 12.55
N VAL A 51 23.49 -16.56 13.43
CA VAL A 51 22.74 -16.38 14.67
C VAL A 51 23.45 -15.44 15.64
N ASP A 52 24.76 -15.61 15.86
CA ASP A 52 25.51 -14.78 16.81
C ASP A 52 25.46 -13.29 16.40
N ARG A 53 25.67 -13.02 15.12
CA ARG A 53 25.61 -11.66 14.58
C ARG A 53 24.21 -11.05 14.72
N LEU A 54 23.19 -11.85 14.53
CA LEU A 54 21.80 -11.41 14.70
C LEU A 54 21.51 -11.08 16.17
N HIS A 55 21.93 -11.94 17.11
CA HIS A 55 21.77 -11.69 18.55
C HIS A 55 22.52 -10.42 19.00
N GLU A 56 23.72 -10.16 18.50
CA GLU A 56 24.47 -8.94 18.81
C GLU A 56 23.68 -7.68 18.44
N VAL A 57 23.13 -7.64 17.21
CA VAL A 57 22.35 -6.48 16.73
C VAL A 57 21.05 -6.31 17.49
N VAL A 58 20.30 -7.39 17.71
CA VAL A 58 19.02 -7.35 18.43
C VAL A 58 19.23 -6.93 19.87
N SER A 59 20.17 -7.54 20.60
CA SER A 59 20.47 -7.21 22.00
C SER A 59 20.92 -5.76 22.16
N SER A 60 21.68 -5.22 21.22
CA SER A 60 22.09 -3.82 21.23
C SER A 60 20.88 -2.87 21.15
N LEU A 61 19.90 -3.18 20.29
CA LEU A 61 18.69 -2.36 20.12
C LEU A 61 17.75 -2.49 21.34
N GLU A 62 17.60 -3.71 21.88
CA GLU A 62 16.81 -3.94 23.08
C GLU A 62 17.41 -3.24 24.32
N ALA A 63 18.74 -3.19 24.43
CA ALA A 63 19.43 -2.43 25.48
C ALA A 63 19.16 -0.92 25.38
N GLU A 64 18.84 -0.40 24.20
CA GLU A 64 18.36 0.97 24.00
C GLU A 64 16.86 1.14 24.33
N GLY A 65 16.19 0.10 24.78
CA GLY A 65 14.76 0.10 25.09
C GLY A 65 13.84 0.07 23.86
N LYS A 66 14.33 -0.35 22.70
CA LYS A 66 13.54 -0.43 21.48
C LYS A 66 12.93 -1.81 21.31
N PRO A 67 11.61 -1.93 21.05
CA PRO A 67 11.04 -3.16 20.51
C PRO A 67 11.64 -3.44 19.14
N VAL A 68 11.93 -4.70 18.84
CA VAL A 68 12.65 -5.13 17.63
C VAL A 68 11.78 -6.04 16.79
N ALA A 69 11.79 -5.84 15.47
CA ALA A 69 11.31 -6.79 14.50
C ALA A 69 12.44 -7.17 13.54
N VAL A 70 12.62 -8.46 13.35
CA VAL A 70 13.64 -9.03 12.43
C VAL A 70 12.95 -9.52 11.17
N VAL A 71 13.40 -9.05 10.01
CA VAL A 71 12.96 -9.54 8.72
C VAL A 71 14.05 -10.42 8.12
N ASN A 72 13.78 -11.72 8.04
CA ASN A 72 14.68 -12.68 7.43
C ASN A 72 14.74 -12.49 5.90
N THR A 73 15.93 -12.64 5.32
CA THR A 73 16.16 -12.45 3.89
C THR A 73 16.63 -13.75 3.20
N CYS A 74 16.94 -13.65 1.90
CA CYS A 74 17.22 -14.82 1.07
C CYS A 74 18.44 -15.64 1.55
N ILE A 75 19.51 -14.97 1.99
CA ILE A 75 20.76 -15.69 2.34
C ILE A 75 20.57 -16.55 3.59
N PRO A 76 20.13 -16.00 4.74
CA PRO A 76 19.91 -16.84 5.92
C PRO A 76 18.82 -17.90 5.72
N ALA A 77 17.80 -17.60 4.92
CA ALA A 77 16.78 -18.59 4.59
C ALA A 77 17.32 -19.79 3.78
N LEU A 78 18.34 -19.57 2.95
CA LEU A 78 18.98 -20.63 2.15
C LEU A 78 20.02 -21.45 2.94
N THR A 79 20.63 -20.86 3.99
CA THR A 79 21.56 -21.61 4.85
C THR A 79 20.85 -22.63 5.73
N GLY A 80 19.54 -22.50 5.91
CA GLY A 80 18.72 -23.45 6.65
C GLY A 80 18.87 -23.34 8.17
N GLU A 81 19.33 -22.20 8.68
CA GLU A 81 19.39 -21.94 10.11
C GLU A 81 18.00 -21.81 10.71
N ASP A 82 17.77 -22.41 11.86
CA ASP A 82 16.52 -22.29 12.60
C ASP A 82 16.47 -20.96 13.39
N LEU A 83 16.28 -19.88 12.64
CA LEU A 83 16.25 -18.55 13.20
C LEU A 83 15.01 -18.30 14.07
N ALA A 84 13.92 -18.99 13.84
CA ALA A 84 12.70 -18.85 14.66
C ALA A 84 12.98 -19.32 16.10
N ASN A 85 13.62 -20.46 16.25
CA ASN A 85 14.03 -20.98 17.58
C ASN A 85 15.13 -20.11 18.23
N ALA A 86 15.98 -19.45 17.46
CA ALA A 86 17.00 -18.55 17.98
C ALA A 86 16.41 -17.35 18.75
N PHE A 87 15.14 -17.02 18.52
CA PHE A 87 14.42 -15.93 19.21
C PHE A 87 13.40 -16.42 20.23
N GLU A 88 13.34 -17.72 20.49
CA GLU A 88 12.48 -18.25 21.54
C GLU A 88 12.85 -17.64 22.91
N GLY A 89 11.86 -17.03 23.58
CA GLY A 89 12.06 -16.33 24.85
C GLY A 89 12.53 -14.88 24.74
N THR A 90 12.73 -14.33 23.56
CA THR A 90 12.92 -12.88 23.33
C THR A 90 11.61 -12.15 23.07
N ASN A 91 11.62 -10.81 23.17
CA ASN A 91 10.47 -9.98 22.78
C ASN A 91 10.53 -9.52 21.32
N ALA A 92 11.51 -9.98 20.54
CA ALA A 92 11.67 -9.61 19.15
C ALA A 92 10.63 -10.34 18.26
N VAL A 93 10.02 -9.61 17.35
CA VAL A 93 9.12 -10.18 16.33
C VAL A 93 9.98 -10.72 15.20
N PHE A 94 9.84 -12.01 14.87
CA PHE A 94 10.54 -12.62 13.75
C PHE A 94 9.61 -12.78 12.55
N VAL A 95 10.02 -12.27 11.38
CA VAL A 95 9.28 -12.34 10.12
C VAL A 95 10.10 -13.07 9.08
N ASP A 96 9.72 -14.29 8.74
CA ASP A 96 10.34 -15.02 7.64
C ASP A 96 9.76 -14.55 6.31
N SER A 97 10.54 -13.77 5.57
CA SER A 97 10.08 -13.16 4.32
C SER A 97 11.21 -13.02 3.29
N PRO A 98 11.88 -14.12 2.91
CA PRO A 98 12.90 -14.07 1.88
C PRO A 98 12.31 -13.64 0.53
N GLY A 99 13.11 -12.97 -0.29
CA GLY A 99 12.65 -12.37 -1.54
C GLY A 99 12.14 -13.37 -2.59
N PHE A 100 12.51 -14.63 -2.49
CA PHE A 100 12.07 -15.70 -3.39
C PHE A 100 10.74 -16.34 -2.95
N SER A 101 10.24 -16.09 -1.75
CA SER A 101 9.00 -16.71 -1.23
C SER A 101 7.72 -16.03 -1.74
N GLY A 102 7.81 -14.92 -2.44
CA GLY A 102 6.65 -14.22 -2.99
C GLY A 102 6.89 -12.75 -3.28
N ASN A 103 5.82 -12.05 -3.65
CA ASN A 103 5.78 -10.63 -3.96
C ASN A 103 5.74 -9.74 -2.70
N ALA A 104 5.52 -8.42 -2.90
CA ALA A 104 5.46 -7.48 -1.79
C ALA A 104 4.25 -7.71 -0.87
N GLU A 105 3.11 -8.07 -1.44
CA GLU A 105 1.87 -8.38 -0.73
C GLU A 105 2.03 -9.60 0.19
N ALA A 106 2.75 -10.64 -0.25
CA ALA A 106 3.11 -11.78 0.58
C ALA A 106 3.97 -11.36 1.79
N GLY A 107 4.92 -10.43 1.57
CA GLY A 107 5.73 -9.86 2.64
C GLY A 107 4.91 -9.06 3.66
N VAL A 108 3.90 -8.31 3.20
CA VAL A 108 2.94 -7.58 4.08
C VAL A 108 2.18 -8.56 4.95
N LYS A 109 1.61 -9.62 4.35
CA LYS A 109 0.89 -10.67 5.07
C LYS A 109 1.77 -11.38 6.10
N ALA A 110 3.00 -11.72 5.73
CA ALA A 110 3.97 -12.34 6.65
C ALA A 110 4.26 -11.42 7.87
N ALA A 111 4.42 -10.11 7.65
CA ALA A 111 4.64 -9.16 8.74
C ALA A 111 3.45 -9.09 9.70
N TYR A 112 2.22 -8.95 9.18
CA TYR A 112 1.03 -8.91 10.04
C TYR A 112 0.77 -10.23 10.76
N SER A 113 1.03 -11.37 10.12
CA SER A 113 0.89 -12.70 10.76
C SER A 113 1.88 -12.91 11.90
N ALA A 114 3.04 -12.27 11.87
CA ALA A 114 4.05 -12.36 12.93
C ALA A 114 3.79 -11.37 14.08
N LEU A 115 2.98 -10.34 13.84
CA LEU A 115 2.59 -9.39 14.86
C LEU A 115 1.45 -9.98 15.72
N ASP A 116 1.67 -10.07 17.02
CA ASP A 116 0.62 -10.43 17.96
C ASP A 116 -0.25 -9.19 18.24
N ILE A 117 -1.39 -9.12 17.54
CA ILE A 117 -2.32 -7.99 17.57
C ILE A 117 -3.59 -8.40 18.30
N GLY A 118 -3.70 -7.96 19.55
CA GLY A 118 -4.91 -8.16 20.33
C GLY A 118 -6.09 -7.33 19.81
N THR A 119 -7.30 -7.71 20.21
CA THR A 119 -8.53 -6.94 19.93
C THR A 119 -8.94 -6.19 21.21
N ALA A 120 -9.20 -4.89 21.08
CA ALA A 120 -9.75 -4.06 22.14
C ALA A 120 -11.27 -3.93 21.93
N ASP A 121 -12.05 -4.13 23.01
CA ASP A 121 -13.51 -3.92 22.99
C ASP A 121 -13.81 -2.41 23.08
N VAL A 122 -13.80 -1.75 21.91
CA VAL A 122 -14.02 -0.30 21.78
C VAL A 122 -14.96 0.02 20.62
N SER A 123 -15.79 1.04 20.81
CA SER A 123 -16.64 1.58 19.74
C SER A 123 -15.83 2.52 18.83
N ALA A 124 -14.99 1.93 17.98
CA ALA A 124 -14.10 2.62 17.06
C ALA A 124 -13.80 1.74 15.85
N VAL A 125 -13.14 2.29 14.84
CA VAL A 125 -12.64 1.55 13.68
C VAL A 125 -11.13 1.67 13.57
N ASN A 126 -10.50 0.74 12.86
CA ASN A 126 -9.13 0.89 12.40
C ASN A 126 -9.11 1.44 10.96
N VAL A 127 -8.06 2.16 10.61
CA VAL A 127 -7.71 2.45 9.22
C VAL A 127 -6.65 1.45 8.80
N ASP A 128 -6.99 0.63 7.82
CA ASP A 128 -6.13 -0.44 7.28
C ASP A 128 -5.67 -0.14 5.83
N GLY A 129 -4.81 -0.99 5.29
CA GLY A 129 -4.32 -0.84 3.92
C GLY A 129 -3.25 0.24 3.72
N VAL A 130 -2.65 0.76 4.79
CA VAL A 130 -1.54 1.72 4.71
C VAL A 130 -0.22 0.97 4.56
N CYS A 131 0.55 1.28 3.51
CA CYS A 131 1.85 0.64 3.27
C CYS A 131 2.84 1.65 2.71
N GLY A 132 4.10 1.60 3.20
CA GLY A 132 5.17 2.48 2.72
C GLY A 132 5.54 2.30 1.24
N LEU A 133 5.09 1.23 0.59
CA LEU A 133 5.23 1.00 -0.85
C LEU A 133 4.12 1.65 -1.69
N ASP A 134 3.07 2.16 -1.06
CA ASP A 134 2.00 2.85 -1.76
C ASP A 134 2.36 4.32 -1.98
N LEU A 135 2.34 4.78 -3.24
CA LEU A 135 2.59 6.18 -3.61
C LEU A 135 1.62 7.15 -2.92
N PHE A 136 0.45 6.67 -2.58
CA PHE A 136 -0.66 7.46 -2.04
C PHE A 136 -0.87 7.25 -0.53
N ALA A 137 -0.07 6.41 0.13
CA ALA A 137 -0.27 6.02 1.53
C ALA A 137 -0.57 7.20 2.47
N ARG A 138 0.19 8.29 2.36
CA ARG A 138 0.02 9.47 3.23
C ARG A 138 -1.28 10.22 2.95
N GLY A 139 -1.63 10.39 1.68
CA GLY A 139 -2.86 11.05 1.27
C GLY A 139 -4.09 10.21 1.60
N ASN A 140 -4.03 8.93 1.29
CA ASN A 140 -5.09 7.98 1.60
C ASN A 140 -5.40 7.94 3.11
N LEU A 141 -4.35 7.86 3.94
CA LEU A 141 -4.51 7.88 5.40
C LEU A 141 -5.12 9.20 5.89
N HIS A 142 -4.66 10.34 5.35
CA HIS A 142 -5.19 11.65 5.71
C HIS A 142 -6.68 11.73 5.38
N GLU A 143 -7.05 11.33 4.18
CA GLU A 143 -8.42 11.38 3.69
C GLU A 143 -9.34 10.42 4.46
N ALA A 144 -8.90 9.20 4.74
CA ALA A 144 -9.66 8.27 5.56
C ALA A 144 -9.95 8.83 6.97
N ARG A 145 -8.93 9.42 7.60
CA ARG A 145 -9.11 10.06 8.92
C ARG A 145 -10.04 11.25 8.86
N ARG A 146 -9.96 12.05 7.78
CA ARG A 146 -10.87 13.18 7.55
C ARG A 146 -12.32 12.71 7.44
N MET A 147 -12.58 11.72 6.58
CA MET A 147 -13.92 11.16 6.38
C MET A 147 -14.51 10.58 7.68
N LEU A 148 -13.73 9.79 8.42
CA LEU A 148 -14.15 9.24 9.71
C LEU A 148 -14.40 10.35 10.75
N SER A 149 -13.60 11.43 10.72
CA SER A 149 -13.82 12.60 11.57
C SER A 149 -15.12 13.35 11.22
N VAL A 150 -15.44 13.49 9.93
CA VAL A 150 -16.73 14.07 9.48
C VAL A 150 -17.91 13.24 9.99
N LEU A 151 -17.78 11.91 9.95
CA LEU A 151 -18.79 11.00 10.49
C LEU A 151 -18.83 10.97 12.03
N GLY A 152 -17.85 11.57 12.73
CA GLY A 152 -17.73 11.48 14.18
C GLY A 152 -17.32 10.09 14.68
N ILE A 153 -16.79 9.22 13.82
CA ILE A 153 -16.38 7.86 14.16
C ILE A 153 -14.91 7.86 14.62
N PRO A 154 -14.64 7.40 15.86
CA PRO A 154 -13.27 7.37 16.38
C PRO A 154 -12.37 6.36 15.64
N VAL A 155 -11.12 6.75 15.41
CA VAL A 155 -10.08 5.85 14.89
C VAL A 155 -9.25 5.28 16.04
N ARG A 156 -9.32 3.95 16.24
CA ARG A 156 -8.53 3.26 17.25
C ARG A 156 -7.08 3.13 16.81
N LEU A 157 -6.84 2.58 15.63
CA LEU A 157 -5.50 2.31 15.11
C LEU A 157 -5.46 2.63 13.62
N SER A 158 -4.34 3.20 13.15
CA SER A 158 -4.01 3.22 11.73
C SER A 158 -2.81 2.30 11.53
N PHE A 159 -3.05 1.16 10.89
CA PHE A 159 -2.03 0.15 10.65
C PHE A 159 -0.85 0.75 9.86
N ALA A 160 0.37 0.31 10.17
CA ALA A 160 1.62 0.80 9.57
C ALA A 160 1.77 2.35 9.55
N ALA A 161 1.14 3.07 10.50
CA ALA A 161 1.21 4.54 10.60
C ALA A 161 1.26 5.07 12.04
N ASP A 162 0.64 4.36 12.98
CA ASP A 162 0.64 4.70 14.40
C ASP A 162 1.88 4.13 15.14
N SER A 163 1.99 4.34 16.44
CA SER A 163 3.10 3.78 17.23
C SER A 163 2.92 2.27 17.47
N TYR A 164 4.04 1.56 17.61
CA TYR A 164 4.03 0.15 17.96
C TYR A 164 3.41 -0.10 19.35
N SER A 165 3.58 0.82 20.28
CA SER A 165 2.93 0.74 21.60
C SER A 165 1.40 0.74 21.46
N LYS A 166 0.85 1.63 20.59
CA LYS A 166 -0.60 1.67 20.33
C LYS A 166 -1.12 0.39 19.69
N LEU A 167 -0.31 -0.26 18.83
CA LEU A 167 -0.63 -1.57 18.27
C LEU A 167 -0.77 -2.63 19.39
N LYS A 168 0.15 -2.62 20.38
CA LYS A 168 0.11 -3.54 21.53
C LYS A 168 -1.08 -3.31 22.47
N ASP A 169 -1.67 -2.11 22.47
CA ASP A 169 -2.92 -1.82 23.18
C ASP A 169 -4.18 -2.44 22.52
N GLY A 170 -4.02 -3.12 21.40
CA GLY A 170 -5.06 -3.82 20.64
C GLY A 170 -5.78 -2.96 19.61
N ALA A 171 -6.22 -3.62 18.54
CA ALA A 171 -6.99 -3.05 17.44
C ALA A 171 -8.49 -3.04 17.76
N ALA A 172 -9.27 -2.17 17.11
CA ALA A 172 -10.73 -2.20 17.15
C ALA A 172 -11.28 -3.47 16.45
N PRO A 173 -12.53 -3.87 16.75
CA PRO A 173 -13.15 -5.04 16.12
C PRO A 173 -13.37 -4.88 14.61
N PHE A 174 -13.42 -3.64 14.12
CA PHE A 174 -13.74 -3.34 12.74
C PHE A 174 -12.64 -2.52 12.07
N SER A 175 -12.45 -2.76 10.77
CA SER A 175 -11.46 -2.05 9.95
C SER A 175 -12.08 -1.50 8.67
N VAL A 176 -11.61 -0.32 8.23
CA VAL A 176 -11.90 0.25 6.92
C VAL A 176 -10.59 0.41 6.16
N SER A 177 -10.55 -0.09 4.92
CA SER A 177 -9.34 -0.10 4.11
C SER A 177 -9.17 1.19 3.29
N VAL A 178 -7.93 1.64 3.12
CA VAL A 178 -7.57 2.67 2.14
C VAL A 178 -6.97 2.08 0.87
N ASN A 179 -6.43 0.87 0.95
CA ASN A 179 -5.96 0.09 -0.18
C ASN A 179 -5.99 -1.41 0.18
N PRO A 180 -7.02 -2.15 -0.27
CA PRO A 180 -7.20 -3.55 0.11
C PRO A 180 -6.04 -4.50 -0.22
N ALA A 181 -5.14 -4.13 -1.14
CA ALA A 181 -3.95 -4.92 -1.44
C ALA A 181 -2.96 -5.01 -0.26
N TRP A 182 -3.03 -4.07 0.68
CA TRP A 182 -2.12 -3.94 1.82
C TRP A 182 -2.79 -4.21 3.17
N ASP A 183 -4.01 -4.74 3.19
CA ASP A 183 -4.74 -4.96 4.44
C ASP A 183 -4.02 -5.94 5.37
N SER A 184 -4.14 -5.65 6.66
CA SER A 184 -3.60 -6.47 7.74
C SER A 184 -4.37 -7.78 7.93
N GLY A 185 -5.65 -7.78 7.59
CA GLY A 185 -6.58 -8.87 7.91
C GLY A 185 -7.03 -8.86 9.37
N VAL A 186 -6.80 -7.80 10.12
CA VAL A 186 -7.19 -7.65 11.52
C VAL A 186 -8.50 -6.89 11.65
N GLY A 187 -9.43 -7.47 12.40
CA GLY A 187 -10.79 -6.97 12.54
C GLY A 187 -11.69 -7.29 11.33
N ASP A 188 -13.01 -7.22 11.53
CA ASP A 188 -13.96 -7.41 10.46
C ASP A 188 -13.92 -6.23 9.49
N SER A 189 -13.73 -6.48 8.19
CA SER A 189 -13.72 -5.44 7.18
C SER A 189 -15.11 -4.85 6.98
N LEU A 190 -15.22 -3.53 7.06
CA LEU A 190 -16.43 -2.78 6.72
C LEU A 190 -16.38 -2.23 5.28
N GLY A 191 -15.34 -2.54 4.53
CA GLY A 191 -15.16 -2.13 3.14
C GLY A 191 -13.94 -1.24 2.91
N SER A 192 -13.90 -0.57 1.76
CA SER A 192 -12.80 0.30 1.38
C SER A 192 -13.27 1.74 1.12
N PHE A 193 -12.36 2.70 1.29
CA PHE A 193 -12.59 4.09 0.91
C PHE A 193 -12.13 4.40 -0.52
N LEU A 194 -11.87 3.41 -1.36
CA LEU A 194 -11.77 3.65 -2.80
C LEU A 194 -13.09 4.25 -3.29
N PHE A 195 -13.03 5.28 -4.15
CA PHE A 195 -14.15 6.20 -4.40
C PHE A 195 -15.50 5.50 -4.66
N LEU A 196 -15.51 4.43 -5.47
CA LEU A 196 -16.74 3.73 -5.83
C LEU A 196 -17.27 2.81 -4.71
N ASP A 197 -16.41 2.42 -3.77
CA ASP A 197 -16.77 1.57 -2.63
C ASP A 197 -17.32 2.38 -1.44
N ILE A 198 -17.16 3.70 -1.46
CA ILE A 198 -17.49 4.58 -0.31
C ILE A 198 -18.94 4.40 0.13
N LYS A 199 -19.90 4.30 -0.79
CA LYS A 199 -21.33 4.15 -0.45
C LYS A 199 -21.62 2.85 0.28
N ASP A 200 -21.04 1.76 -0.19
CA ASP A 200 -21.22 0.44 0.45
C ASP A 200 -20.53 0.43 1.82
N THR A 201 -19.34 1.04 1.90
CA THR A 201 -18.62 1.22 3.17
C THR A 201 -19.41 2.08 4.17
N MET A 202 -20.00 3.20 3.73
CA MET A 202 -20.89 4.01 4.58
C MET A 202 -22.08 3.21 5.07
N SER A 203 -22.72 2.42 4.21
CA SER A 203 -23.84 1.55 4.59
C SER A 203 -23.43 0.46 5.60
N ALA A 204 -22.19 -0.03 5.53
CA ALA A 204 -21.64 -0.97 6.51
C ALA A 204 -21.30 -0.28 7.83
N LEU A 205 -20.75 0.93 7.78
CA LEU A 205 -20.47 1.76 8.95
C LEU A 205 -21.77 2.15 9.69
N GLU A 206 -22.82 2.56 8.97
CA GLU A 206 -24.12 2.95 9.54
C GLU A 206 -24.75 1.83 10.40
N LYS A 207 -24.60 0.58 9.98
CA LYS A 207 -25.08 -0.58 10.78
C LYS A 207 -24.34 -0.73 12.11
N ARG A 208 -23.14 -0.19 12.25
CA ARG A 208 -22.27 -0.28 13.44
C ARG A 208 -22.26 1.01 14.26
N PHE A 209 -22.42 2.14 13.59
CA PHE A 209 -22.37 3.49 14.15
C PHE A 209 -23.62 4.28 13.71
N PRO A 210 -24.83 3.89 14.11
CA PRO A 210 -26.09 4.49 13.62
C PRO A 210 -26.27 5.96 14.03
N ASP A 211 -25.57 6.42 15.05
CA ASP A 211 -25.64 7.80 15.54
C ASP A 211 -24.71 8.78 14.79
N ALA A 212 -23.90 8.28 13.83
CA ALA A 212 -23.01 9.12 13.03
C ALA A 212 -23.78 9.90 11.94
N ASP A 213 -23.27 11.09 11.57
CA ASP A 213 -23.89 11.92 10.52
C ASP A 213 -23.32 11.56 9.14
N TYR A 214 -24.05 10.75 8.39
CA TYR A 214 -23.67 10.32 7.03
C TYR A 214 -24.06 11.33 5.95
N ALA A 215 -25.01 12.24 6.21
CA ALA A 215 -25.58 13.11 5.19
C ALA A 215 -24.54 14.06 4.57
N ALA A 216 -23.63 14.59 5.39
CA ALA A 216 -22.58 15.49 4.93
C ALA A 216 -21.61 14.79 3.96
N LEU A 217 -21.22 13.53 4.26
CA LEU A 217 -20.30 12.77 3.43
C LEU A 217 -20.99 12.27 2.14
N GLU A 218 -22.28 11.90 2.21
CA GLU A 218 -23.08 11.56 1.02
C GLU A 218 -23.18 12.72 0.03
N GLU A 219 -23.44 13.92 0.53
CA GLU A 219 -23.52 15.13 -0.30
C GLU A 219 -22.18 15.48 -0.91
N GLU A 220 -21.08 15.33 -0.15
CA GLU A 220 -19.72 15.51 -0.65
C GLU A 220 -19.41 14.50 -1.77
N TRP A 221 -19.71 13.21 -1.55
CA TRP A 221 -19.52 12.18 -2.56
C TRP A 221 -20.32 12.47 -3.83
N LYS A 222 -21.59 12.87 -3.70
CA LYS A 222 -22.46 13.19 -4.83
C LYS A 222 -21.92 14.37 -5.66
N LYS A 223 -21.48 15.44 -5.01
CA LYS A 223 -20.87 16.58 -5.70
C LYS A 223 -19.59 16.20 -6.45
N ALA A 224 -18.77 15.36 -5.85
CA ALA A 224 -17.56 14.85 -6.48
C ALA A 224 -17.89 13.97 -7.71
N ASP A 225 -18.87 13.07 -7.60
CA ASP A 225 -19.35 12.23 -8.68
C ASP A 225 -19.88 13.06 -9.88
N GLU A 226 -20.74 14.04 -9.60
CA GLU A 226 -21.28 14.96 -10.61
C GLU A 226 -20.16 15.78 -11.28
N MET A 227 -19.20 16.26 -10.52
CA MET A 227 -18.05 17.03 -11.04
C MET A 227 -17.18 16.16 -11.95
N MET A 228 -16.89 14.93 -11.58
CA MET A 228 -16.09 14.02 -12.40
C MET A 228 -16.81 13.69 -13.72
N PHE A 229 -18.13 13.46 -13.69
CA PHE A 229 -18.92 13.30 -14.92
C PHE A 229 -18.86 14.54 -15.82
N TYR A 230 -18.98 15.73 -15.23
CA TYR A 230 -18.92 16.98 -16.00
C TYR A 230 -17.59 17.16 -16.73
N TYR A 231 -16.46 16.91 -16.06
CA TYR A 231 -15.14 17.07 -16.68
C TYR A 231 -14.80 15.94 -17.65
N ALA A 232 -15.24 14.72 -17.41
CA ALA A 232 -15.12 13.62 -18.35
C ALA A 232 -15.94 13.89 -19.63
N ASP A 233 -17.21 14.34 -19.52
CA ASP A 233 -18.03 14.74 -20.67
C ASP A 233 -17.38 15.89 -21.47
N LYS A 234 -16.79 16.88 -20.76
CA LYS A 234 -16.07 17.97 -21.43
C LYS A 234 -14.87 17.48 -22.25
N TYR A 235 -14.16 16.45 -21.77
CA TYR A 235 -13.10 15.79 -22.53
C TYR A 235 -13.68 15.04 -23.75
N LEU A 236 -14.72 14.24 -23.54
CA LEU A 236 -15.36 13.40 -24.58
C LEU A 236 -16.04 14.19 -25.70
N ARG A 237 -16.35 15.48 -25.51
CA ARG A 237 -16.81 16.37 -26.58
C ARG A 237 -15.75 16.64 -27.65
N LYS A 238 -14.48 16.38 -27.35
CA LYS A 238 -13.34 16.65 -28.25
C LYS A 238 -12.57 15.40 -28.64
N TYR A 239 -12.59 14.39 -27.79
CA TYR A 239 -11.77 13.20 -27.91
C TYR A 239 -12.61 11.93 -27.70
N THR A 240 -12.17 10.82 -28.27
CA THR A 240 -12.76 9.51 -28.00
C THR A 240 -12.44 9.04 -26.59
N PRO A 241 -13.25 8.11 -26.00
CA PRO A 241 -12.86 7.42 -24.78
C PRO A 241 -11.46 6.80 -24.91
N PRO A 242 -10.55 7.02 -23.95
CA PRO A 242 -9.20 6.48 -24.06
C PRO A 242 -9.20 4.97 -23.83
N VAL A 243 -8.51 4.24 -24.67
CA VAL A 243 -8.15 2.84 -24.44
C VAL A 243 -6.99 2.80 -23.46
N PHE A 244 -7.06 2.01 -22.37
CA PHE A 244 -6.04 2.07 -21.35
C PHE A 244 -5.44 0.71 -20.97
N ALA A 245 -4.18 0.77 -20.54
CA ALA A 245 -3.47 -0.32 -19.90
C ALA A 245 -3.22 0.04 -18.43
N VAL A 246 -3.45 -0.90 -17.52
CA VAL A 246 -3.20 -0.72 -16.11
C VAL A 246 -2.29 -1.83 -15.56
N ALA A 247 -1.25 -1.44 -14.81
CA ALA A 247 -0.31 -2.35 -14.16
C ALA A 247 0.00 -1.84 -12.74
N GLY A 248 -0.34 -2.60 -11.72
CA GLY A 248 -0.17 -2.18 -10.33
C GLY A 248 -0.71 -3.20 -9.35
N GLN A 249 -0.98 -2.76 -8.11
CA GLN A 249 -1.71 -3.57 -7.14
C GLN A 249 -3.11 -3.87 -7.67
N GLY A 250 -3.59 -5.10 -7.47
CA GLY A 250 -4.88 -5.52 -8.02
C GLY A 250 -6.07 -4.68 -7.55
N SER A 251 -6.01 -4.13 -6.33
CA SER A 251 -7.00 -3.16 -5.84
C SER A 251 -7.01 -1.89 -6.69
N TYR A 252 -5.84 -1.34 -7.04
CA TYR A 252 -5.74 -0.15 -7.88
C TYR A 252 -6.03 -0.44 -9.36
N CYS A 253 -5.71 -1.64 -9.84
CA CYS A 253 -6.15 -2.07 -11.17
C CYS A 253 -7.68 -2.03 -11.27
N ARG A 254 -8.38 -2.74 -10.37
CA ARG A 254 -9.85 -2.74 -10.33
C ARG A 254 -10.46 -1.35 -10.13
N PHE A 255 -9.86 -0.54 -9.24
CA PHE A 255 -10.30 0.84 -9.03
C PHE A 255 -10.18 1.68 -10.30
N ALA A 256 -9.03 1.66 -10.97
CA ALA A 256 -8.81 2.41 -12.21
C ALA A 256 -9.75 1.97 -13.32
N GLU A 257 -9.93 0.65 -13.50
CA GLU A 257 -10.89 0.06 -14.45
C GLU A 257 -12.31 0.59 -14.21
N ALA A 258 -12.78 0.48 -12.96
CA ALA A 258 -14.13 0.91 -12.61
C ALA A 258 -14.33 2.43 -12.80
N MET A 259 -13.34 3.25 -12.42
CA MET A 259 -13.38 4.70 -12.60
C MET A 259 -13.39 5.10 -14.07
N LEU A 260 -12.49 4.56 -14.89
CA LEU A 260 -12.38 4.95 -16.30
C LEU A 260 -13.56 4.43 -17.12
N THR A 261 -14.04 3.23 -16.86
CA THR A 261 -15.26 2.71 -17.47
C THR A 261 -16.47 3.56 -17.11
N ARG A 262 -16.62 3.93 -15.82
CA ARG A 262 -17.76 4.71 -15.34
C ARG A 262 -17.83 6.11 -15.98
N TYR A 263 -16.72 6.84 -15.98
CA TYR A 263 -16.71 8.25 -16.35
C TYR A 263 -16.42 8.52 -17.81
N PHE A 264 -15.64 7.67 -18.47
CA PHE A 264 -15.29 7.84 -19.89
C PHE A 264 -15.96 6.81 -20.82
N GLY A 265 -16.52 5.74 -20.28
CA GLY A 265 -16.90 4.58 -21.09
C GLY A 265 -15.68 3.92 -21.78
N SER A 266 -14.52 4.02 -21.14
CA SER A 266 -13.26 3.51 -21.69
C SER A 266 -13.21 2.00 -21.75
N ASP A 267 -12.58 1.48 -22.79
CA ASP A 267 -12.25 0.06 -22.92
C ASP A 267 -10.91 -0.24 -22.23
N ILE A 268 -10.87 -1.36 -21.52
CA ILE A 268 -9.65 -1.90 -20.93
C ILE A 268 -8.89 -2.66 -21.99
N ALA A 269 -7.74 -2.14 -22.43
CA ALA A 269 -6.89 -2.86 -23.37
C ALA A 269 -6.20 -4.04 -22.67
N VAL A 270 -5.64 -3.78 -21.49
CA VAL A 270 -4.99 -4.81 -20.66
C VAL A 270 -4.96 -4.40 -19.20
N SER A 271 -5.23 -5.37 -18.30
CA SER A 271 -5.06 -5.25 -16.86
C SER A 271 -4.02 -6.25 -16.38
N LEU A 272 -3.06 -5.78 -15.60
CA LEU A 272 -1.87 -6.50 -15.14
C LEU A 272 -1.67 -6.36 -13.63
N PRO A 273 -2.51 -7.02 -12.80
CA PRO A 273 -2.30 -7.06 -11.37
C PRO A 273 -0.94 -7.70 -11.03
N ARG A 274 -0.14 -7.03 -10.21
CA ARG A 274 1.20 -7.49 -9.81
C ARG A 274 1.19 -8.80 -9.01
N GLU A 275 0.06 -9.17 -8.46
CA GLU A 275 -0.15 -10.44 -7.80
C GLU A 275 -0.21 -11.60 -8.80
N GLU A 276 -0.60 -11.34 -10.05
CA GLU A 276 -0.79 -12.32 -11.11
C GLU A 276 0.34 -12.31 -12.12
N VAL A 277 0.84 -11.10 -12.49
CA VAL A 277 1.86 -10.92 -13.53
C VAL A 277 3.05 -10.15 -12.95
N THR A 278 4.17 -10.84 -12.77
CA THR A 278 5.41 -10.29 -12.20
C THR A 278 6.53 -10.12 -13.20
N ASP A 279 6.49 -10.85 -14.33
CA ASP A 279 7.52 -10.76 -15.37
C ASP A 279 7.35 -9.47 -16.18
N PHE A 280 8.34 -8.61 -16.12
CA PHE A 280 8.34 -7.34 -16.84
C PHE A 280 8.38 -7.53 -18.37
N THR A 281 8.94 -8.62 -18.86
CA THR A 281 8.95 -8.93 -20.30
C THR A 281 7.51 -9.17 -20.78
N GLU A 282 6.77 -10.03 -20.05
CA GLU A 282 5.35 -10.27 -20.34
C GLU A 282 4.52 -8.98 -20.24
N ILE A 283 4.73 -8.18 -19.19
CA ILE A 283 4.05 -6.89 -19.02
C ILE A 283 4.30 -6.00 -20.23
N SER A 284 5.55 -5.87 -20.67
CA SER A 284 5.94 -5.03 -21.80
C SER A 284 5.33 -5.48 -23.12
N GLU A 285 5.34 -6.78 -23.39
CA GLU A 285 4.75 -7.36 -24.59
C GLU A 285 3.22 -7.12 -24.65
N ARG A 286 2.54 -7.34 -23.53
CA ARG A 286 1.08 -7.16 -23.44
C ARG A 286 0.67 -5.70 -23.58
N ILE A 287 1.38 -4.75 -22.96
CA ILE A 287 1.12 -3.31 -23.12
C ILE A 287 1.40 -2.87 -24.56
N SER A 288 2.52 -3.29 -25.15
CA SER A 288 2.87 -2.91 -26.52
C SER A 288 1.86 -3.44 -27.55
N ALA A 289 1.39 -4.68 -27.37
CA ALA A 289 0.38 -5.29 -28.24
C ALA A 289 -0.98 -4.59 -28.13
N ALA A 290 -1.31 -4.08 -26.95
CA ALA A 290 -2.58 -3.41 -26.67
C ALA A 290 -2.67 -2.00 -27.26
N GLN A 291 -1.54 -1.34 -27.52
CA GLN A 291 -1.45 0.02 -28.07
C GLN A 291 -2.37 1.02 -27.33
N PRO A 292 -2.25 1.18 -26.01
CA PRO A 292 -3.15 2.01 -25.25
C PRO A 292 -2.95 3.51 -25.50
N ASP A 293 -4.00 4.31 -25.31
CA ASP A 293 -3.93 5.77 -25.26
C ASP A 293 -3.43 6.28 -23.90
N LEU A 294 -3.64 5.49 -22.84
CA LEU A 294 -3.27 5.82 -21.46
C LEU A 294 -2.65 4.59 -20.77
N ILE A 295 -1.50 4.79 -20.14
CA ILE A 295 -0.86 3.82 -19.26
C ILE A 295 -0.98 4.28 -17.81
N LEU A 296 -1.53 3.43 -16.95
CA LEU A 296 -1.53 3.59 -15.51
C LEU A 296 -0.59 2.53 -14.92
N GLY A 297 0.49 2.96 -14.28
CA GLY A 297 1.51 2.01 -13.82
C GLY A 297 2.66 2.68 -13.09
N SER A 298 3.85 2.10 -13.21
CA SER A 298 5.11 2.72 -12.80
C SER A 298 5.82 3.37 -13.99
N THR A 299 6.92 4.07 -13.72
CA THR A 299 7.77 4.66 -14.77
C THR A 299 8.35 3.59 -15.72
N PHE A 300 8.40 2.33 -15.30
CA PHE A 300 8.85 1.24 -16.17
C PHE A 300 7.81 0.96 -17.26
N GLU A 301 6.54 0.83 -16.91
CA GLU A 301 5.46 0.64 -17.87
C GLU A 301 5.30 1.86 -18.77
N ALA A 302 5.52 3.08 -18.25
CA ALA A 302 5.50 4.31 -19.05
C ALA A 302 6.52 4.31 -20.22
N SER A 303 7.60 3.56 -20.10
CA SER A 303 8.66 3.47 -21.12
C SER A 303 8.39 2.43 -22.21
N VAL A 304 7.33 1.63 -22.05
CA VAL A 304 7.02 0.50 -22.94
C VAL A 304 6.37 0.96 -24.23
N TYR A 305 5.49 1.96 -24.16
CA TYR A 305 4.72 2.44 -25.29
C TYR A 305 4.51 3.96 -25.17
N ASP A 306 4.49 4.65 -26.32
CA ASP A 306 4.23 6.11 -26.34
C ASP A 306 2.74 6.39 -26.18
N ALA A 307 2.34 6.71 -24.95
CA ALA A 307 0.97 6.99 -24.54
C ALA A 307 0.95 8.06 -23.43
N ALA A 308 -0.23 8.57 -23.11
CA ALA A 308 -0.40 9.33 -21.87
C ALA A 308 -0.04 8.44 -20.68
N PHE A 309 0.49 9.05 -19.60
CA PHE A 309 0.93 8.29 -18.42
C PHE A 309 0.44 8.91 -17.12
N PHE A 310 -0.09 8.06 -16.24
CA PHE A 310 -0.39 8.42 -14.86
C PHE A 310 0.15 7.36 -13.88
N GLY A 311 1.08 7.78 -13.00
CA GLY A 311 1.73 6.88 -12.05
C GLY A 311 0.80 6.47 -10.90
N ILE A 312 0.55 5.16 -10.77
CA ILE A 312 -0.26 4.56 -9.70
C ILE A 312 0.52 3.60 -8.80
N THR A 313 1.71 3.18 -9.22
CA THR A 313 2.57 2.28 -8.44
C THR A 313 4.04 2.68 -8.51
N HIS A 314 4.85 2.20 -7.59
CA HIS A 314 6.30 2.44 -7.55
C HIS A 314 7.06 1.70 -8.66
N PRO A 315 8.14 2.33 -9.20
CA PRO A 315 8.54 3.72 -9.01
C PRO A 315 7.77 4.69 -9.92
N ASP A 316 7.38 5.85 -9.39
CA ASP A 316 6.94 6.97 -10.23
C ASP A 316 7.99 8.09 -10.21
N ARG A 317 8.75 8.21 -11.30
CA ARG A 317 9.75 9.26 -11.55
C ARG A 317 9.28 10.32 -12.52
N SER A 318 8.03 10.24 -12.97
CA SER A 318 7.44 11.16 -13.97
C SER A 318 7.13 12.53 -13.38
N ARG A 319 6.99 12.61 -12.06
CA ARG A 319 6.62 13.86 -11.38
C ARG A 319 7.26 13.99 -9.99
N ILE A 320 7.40 15.25 -9.57
CA ILE A 320 7.80 15.58 -8.20
C ILE A 320 6.51 15.87 -7.41
N SER A 321 6.29 15.14 -6.32
CA SER A 321 5.16 15.34 -5.44
C SER A 321 5.63 15.83 -4.08
N MET A 322 5.32 17.08 -3.73
CA MET A 322 5.62 17.68 -2.42
C MET A 322 4.43 17.57 -1.46
N SER A 323 3.21 17.58 -2.00
CA SER A 323 1.98 17.33 -1.24
C SER A 323 1.62 15.84 -1.20
N ALA A 324 0.85 15.45 -0.19
CA ALA A 324 0.29 14.11 -0.12
C ALA A 324 -0.84 13.97 -1.16
N ARG A 325 -0.65 13.08 -2.13
CA ARG A 325 -1.70 12.71 -3.11
C ARG A 325 -2.50 11.54 -2.54
N ALA A 326 -3.79 11.52 -2.84
CA ALA A 326 -4.68 10.41 -2.50
C ALA A 326 -5.31 9.82 -3.78
N VAL A 327 -5.75 8.58 -3.68
CA VAL A 327 -6.68 7.91 -4.60
C VAL A 327 -7.85 7.29 -3.84
N SER A 328 -7.72 7.18 -2.52
CA SER A 328 -8.76 6.75 -1.60
C SER A 328 -9.45 7.98 -1.00
N GLY A 329 -10.74 7.85 -0.70
CA GLY A 329 -11.61 8.90 -0.21
C GLY A 329 -12.28 9.70 -1.32
N VAL A 330 -13.13 10.63 -0.94
CA VAL A 330 -13.87 11.48 -1.89
C VAL A 330 -12.90 12.37 -2.67
N GLU A 331 -12.01 13.08 -1.96
CA GLU A 331 -10.99 13.90 -2.62
C GLU A 331 -9.98 13.06 -3.40
N GLY A 332 -9.68 11.84 -2.94
CA GLY A 332 -8.78 10.93 -3.63
C GLY A 332 -9.31 10.49 -5.00
N GLY A 333 -10.61 10.22 -5.12
CA GLY A 333 -11.25 9.93 -6.39
C GLY A 333 -11.17 11.11 -7.36
N VAL A 334 -11.40 12.33 -6.86
CA VAL A 334 -11.27 13.56 -7.66
C VAL A 334 -9.83 13.77 -8.12
N MET A 335 -8.85 13.62 -7.22
CA MET A 335 -7.42 13.76 -7.56
C MET A 335 -6.96 12.73 -8.60
N PHE A 336 -7.50 11.50 -8.52
CA PHE A 336 -7.23 10.47 -9.52
C PHE A 336 -7.74 10.90 -10.90
N MET A 337 -9.01 11.29 -11.01
CA MET A 337 -9.62 11.71 -12.28
C MET A 337 -8.97 12.97 -12.85
N GLU A 338 -8.65 13.95 -12.00
CA GLU A 338 -7.91 15.14 -12.41
C GLU A 338 -6.53 14.76 -12.97
N GLY A 339 -5.82 13.87 -12.30
CA GLY A 339 -4.51 13.38 -12.74
C GLY A 339 -4.57 12.68 -14.09
N VAL A 340 -5.58 11.84 -14.30
CA VAL A 340 -5.82 11.15 -15.57
C VAL A 340 -6.16 12.14 -16.70
N LEU A 341 -7.11 13.05 -16.46
CA LEU A 341 -7.49 14.07 -17.44
C LEU A 341 -6.31 14.96 -17.84
N ASN A 342 -5.50 15.38 -16.86
CA ASN A 342 -4.31 16.20 -17.15
C ASN A 342 -3.26 15.41 -17.94
N ALA A 343 -3.03 14.14 -17.62
CA ALA A 343 -2.11 13.29 -18.37
C ALA A 343 -2.54 13.14 -19.84
N LEU A 344 -3.82 12.88 -20.08
CA LEU A 344 -4.41 12.80 -21.43
C LEU A 344 -4.28 14.15 -22.18
N MET A 345 -4.63 15.26 -21.53
CA MET A 345 -4.56 16.59 -22.14
C MET A 345 -3.14 17.04 -22.46
N ASP A 346 -2.16 16.69 -21.64
CA ASP A 346 -0.77 17.04 -21.87
C ASP A 346 -0.14 16.19 -22.96
N TYR A 347 -0.58 14.94 -23.11
CA TYR A 347 -0.18 14.08 -24.23
C TYR A 347 -0.72 14.61 -25.58
N GLN A 348 -1.99 15.05 -25.62
CA GLN A 348 -2.60 15.62 -26.82
C GLN A 348 -1.99 16.94 -27.30
N LYS A 349 -1.18 17.61 -26.49
CA LYS A 349 -0.48 18.86 -26.86
C LYS A 349 0.91 18.63 -27.45
N ARG A 350 1.42 17.38 -27.40
CA ARG A 350 2.72 17.00 -27.97
C ARG A 350 2.61 16.82 -29.48
#